data_0f42711c5b99331e3ce1a51235d10523
#
_entry.id   0f42711c5b99331e3ce1a51235d10523
#
_cell.length_a   1.000
_cell.length_b   1.000
_cell.length_c   1.000
_cell.angle_alpha   90.00
_cell.angle_beta   90.00
_cell.angle_gamma   90.00
#
_symmetry.space_group_name_H-M   'P 1'
#
loop_
_entity.id
_entity.type
_entity.pdbx_description
1 polymer ?
#
loop_
_entity_poly.entity_id
_entity_poly.type
_entity_poly.pdbx_seq_one_letter_code
_entity_poly.pdbx_strand_id
1 'polypeptide(L)'
;ARAKGGCGLNTIEVCSVDAASAPTGFLSIADDRYIPGMKKLCSAVHAAGGRVAVQLWQGGLAVASDPQAQILLPSDMPLSPEYTVPGITEERIQSVIEAFGQAARRVVEAGIDVIEFHCAHNYLPHSFLSGGINRRTDGWGGSFENRCRFGVELVQAVRDAVGSDYPVMVR
;
A
#
# COMPACT_ATOMS: atom_id res chain seq x y z
N ALA A 1 -18.16 -13.09 -11.82
CA ALA A 1 -17.79 -13.97 -12.95
C ALA A 1 -16.65 -14.91 -12.58
N ARG A 2 -15.45 -14.38 -12.17
CA ARG A 2 -14.24 -15.19 -11.92
C ARG A 2 -14.44 -16.27 -10.84
N ALA A 3 -14.99 -15.91 -9.67
CA ALA A 3 -15.27 -16.89 -8.61
C ALA A 3 -16.25 -17.98 -9.07
N LYS A 4 -17.34 -17.61 -9.78
CA LYS A 4 -18.26 -18.58 -10.38
C LYS A 4 -17.61 -19.50 -11.43
N GLY A 5 -16.52 -19.03 -12.05
CA GLY A 5 -15.72 -19.79 -13.00
C GLY A 5 -14.64 -20.68 -12.36
N GLY A 6 -14.59 -20.78 -11.02
CA GLY A 6 -13.65 -21.63 -10.29
C GLY A 6 -12.38 -20.95 -9.80
N CYS A 7 -12.28 -19.60 -9.89
CA CYS A 7 -11.16 -18.86 -9.31
C CYS A 7 -11.26 -18.86 -7.80
N GLY A 8 -10.33 -19.58 -7.12
CA GLY A 8 -10.33 -19.73 -5.66
C GLY A 8 -10.01 -18.45 -4.90
N LEU A 9 -9.01 -17.67 -5.37
CA LEU A 9 -8.61 -16.40 -4.79
C LEU A 9 -8.66 -15.31 -5.86
N ASN A 10 -9.38 -14.22 -5.56
CA ASN A 10 -9.50 -13.05 -6.42
C ASN A 10 -8.85 -11.85 -5.75
N THR A 11 -7.73 -11.38 -6.29
CA THR A 11 -7.04 -10.18 -5.76
C THR A 11 -7.64 -8.92 -6.36
N ILE A 12 -8.06 -8.02 -5.49
CA ILE A 12 -8.39 -6.63 -5.82
C ILE A 12 -7.09 -5.87 -5.92
N GLU A 13 -6.75 -5.41 -7.09
CA GLU A 13 -5.56 -4.56 -7.28
C GLU A 13 -5.94 -3.09 -7.16
N VAL A 14 -5.01 -2.29 -7.18
CA VAL A 14 -4.32 -1.61 -6.09
C VAL A 14 -5.32 -0.80 -5.28
N CYS A 15 -5.26 -0.92 -3.98
CA CYS A 15 -6.11 -0.21 -3.05
C CYS A 15 -5.25 0.75 -2.21
N SER A 16 -5.46 2.05 -2.40
CA SER A 16 -4.69 3.08 -1.70
C SER A 16 -4.97 3.04 -0.20
N VAL A 17 -3.91 3.13 0.60
CA VAL A 17 -3.98 3.18 2.07
C VAL A 17 -3.87 4.60 2.62
N ASP A 18 -3.44 5.55 1.80
CA ASP A 18 -3.10 6.92 2.17
C ASP A 18 -3.94 7.91 1.35
N ALA A 19 -4.84 8.62 2.01
CA ALA A 19 -5.79 9.52 1.34
C ALA A 19 -5.09 10.67 0.58
N ALA A 20 -3.96 11.17 1.11
CA ALA A 20 -3.22 12.25 0.47
C ALA A 20 -2.53 11.83 -0.84
N SER A 21 -2.26 10.53 -1.00
CA SER A 21 -1.61 9.95 -2.18
C SER A 21 -2.54 9.04 -2.99
N ALA A 22 -3.86 9.10 -2.74
CA ALA A 22 -4.83 8.30 -3.47
C ALA A 22 -5.20 9.00 -4.78
N PRO A 23 -4.83 8.45 -5.96
CA PRO A 23 -5.23 9.06 -7.22
C PRO A 23 -6.74 8.98 -7.44
N THR A 24 -7.27 9.97 -8.13
CA THR A 24 -8.69 10.01 -8.52
C THR A 24 -9.08 8.78 -9.33
N GLY A 25 -10.17 8.14 -8.95
CA GLY A 25 -10.68 6.95 -9.64
C GLY A 25 -10.02 5.62 -9.26
N PHE A 26 -9.02 5.63 -8.39
CA PHE A 26 -8.45 4.41 -7.83
C PHE A 26 -9.27 3.90 -6.64
N LEU A 27 -9.19 2.60 -6.38
CA LEU A 27 -9.76 2.04 -5.16
C LEU A 27 -8.97 2.52 -3.94
N SER A 28 -9.69 2.68 -2.84
CA SER A 28 -9.08 3.13 -1.58
C SER A 28 -9.70 2.38 -0.39
N ILE A 29 -8.90 2.20 0.64
CA ILE A 29 -9.28 1.74 1.98
C ILE A 29 -8.72 2.69 3.05
N ALA A 30 -8.31 3.90 2.63
CA ALA A 30 -7.73 4.92 3.50
C ALA A 30 -8.71 5.51 4.53
N ASP A 31 -10.02 5.23 4.39
CA ASP A 31 -11.08 5.79 5.23
C ASP A 31 -12.18 4.75 5.46
N ASP A 32 -12.86 4.83 6.62
CA ASP A 32 -13.91 3.87 7.03
C ASP A 32 -15.12 3.87 6.08
N ARG A 33 -15.37 5.00 5.38
CA ARG A 33 -16.44 5.13 4.37
C ARG A 33 -16.34 4.11 3.23
N TYR A 34 -15.17 3.51 3.00
CA TYR A 34 -14.96 2.51 1.96
C TYR A 34 -15.32 1.08 2.40
N ILE A 35 -15.40 0.82 3.72
CA ILE A 35 -15.70 -0.50 4.29
C ILE A 35 -17.00 -1.09 3.73
N PRO A 36 -18.13 -0.36 3.67
CA PRO A 36 -19.39 -0.95 3.19
C PRO A 36 -19.32 -1.44 1.73
N GLY A 37 -18.60 -0.71 0.86
CA GLY A 37 -18.39 -1.09 -0.54
C GLY A 37 -17.55 -2.36 -0.67
N MET A 38 -16.44 -2.43 0.07
CA MET A 38 -15.56 -3.61 0.12
C MET A 38 -16.30 -4.83 0.69
N LYS A 39 -17.06 -4.66 1.75
CA LYS A 39 -17.89 -5.72 2.36
C LYS A 39 -18.90 -6.30 1.38
N LYS A 40 -19.57 -5.45 0.60
CA LYS A 40 -20.50 -5.88 -0.45
C LYS A 40 -19.80 -6.71 -1.52
N LEU A 41 -18.61 -6.29 -1.94
CA LEU A 41 -17.79 -7.03 -2.92
C LEU A 41 -17.37 -8.39 -2.37
N CYS A 42 -16.84 -8.45 -1.16
CA CYS A 42 -16.43 -9.69 -0.50
C CYS A 42 -17.60 -10.67 -0.38
N SER A 43 -18.74 -10.20 0.11
CA SER A 43 -19.94 -11.03 0.25
C SER A 43 -20.37 -11.65 -1.09
N ALA A 44 -20.29 -10.90 -2.18
CA ALA A 44 -20.62 -11.40 -3.51
C ALA A 44 -19.64 -12.46 -4.05
N VAL A 45 -18.34 -12.34 -3.70
CA VAL A 45 -17.32 -13.33 -4.07
C VAL A 45 -17.46 -14.59 -3.22
N HIS A 46 -17.65 -14.44 -1.90
CA HIS A 46 -17.86 -15.55 -0.97
C HIS A 46 -19.11 -16.35 -1.32
N ALA A 47 -20.21 -15.69 -1.67
CA ALA A 47 -21.44 -16.36 -2.13
C ALA A 47 -21.23 -17.17 -3.43
N ALA A 48 -20.18 -16.87 -4.18
CA ALA A 48 -19.79 -17.60 -5.38
C ALA A 48 -18.70 -18.66 -5.12
N GLY A 49 -18.35 -18.94 -3.85
CA GLY A 49 -17.36 -19.95 -3.44
C GLY A 49 -15.90 -19.51 -3.52
N GLY A 50 -15.62 -18.23 -3.85
CA GLY A 50 -14.23 -17.69 -3.92
C GLY A 50 -13.79 -17.02 -2.65
N ARG A 51 -12.50 -16.67 -2.61
CA ARG A 51 -11.86 -15.84 -1.59
C ARG A 51 -11.39 -14.51 -2.19
N VAL A 52 -11.16 -13.51 -1.34
CA VAL A 52 -10.76 -12.16 -1.74
C VAL A 52 -9.45 -11.80 -1.10
N ALA A 53 -8.46 -11.42 -1.90
CA ALA A 53 -7.30 -10.67 -1.46
C ALA A 53 -7.45 -9.20 -1.84
N VAL A 54 -6.82 -8.30 -1.09
CA VAL A 54 -6.66 -6.90 -1.46
C VAL A 54 -5.19 -6.53 -1.50
N GLN A 55 -4.79 -5.83 -2.54
CA GLN A 55 -3.43 -5.35 -2.70
C GLN A 55 -3.32 -3.93 -2.13
N LEU A 56 -2.75 -3.81 -0.92
CA LEU A 56 -2.48 -2.53 -0.27
C LEU A 56 -1.33 -1.81 -0.96
N TRP A 57 -1.51 -0.53 -1.20
CA TRP A 57 -0.65 0.22 -2.10
C TRP A 57 -0.43 1.67 -1.64
N GLN A 58 0.82 2.12 -1.80
CA GLN A 58 1.21 3.52 -1.78
C GLN A 58 2.06 3.79 -3.03
N GLY A 59 1.53 4.61 -3.92
CA GLY A 59 2.00 4.67 -5.32
C GLY A 59 3.34 5.34 -5.55
N GLY A 60 3.86 6.11 -4.58
CA GLY A 60 5.14 6.79 -4.78
C GLY A 60 5.09 7.75 -5.97
N LEU A 61 6.00 7.56 -6.93
CA LEU A 61 6.05 8.35 -8.16
C LEU A 61 4.88 8.07 -9.13
N ALA A 62 4.26 6.90 -9.04
CA ALA A 62 3.21 6.51 -9.98
C ALA A 62 1.95 7.37 -9.91
N VAL A 63 1.77 8.16 -8.85
CA VAL A 63 0.65 9.10 -8.71
C VAL A 63 0.92 10.46 -9.37
N ALA A 64 2.09 10.68 -9.97
CA ALA A 64 2.51 11.97 -10.53
C ALA A 64 1.60 12.49 -11.66
N SER A 65 0.81 11.63 -12.29
CA SER A 65 -0.18 12.02 -13.30
C SER A 65 -1.44 12.65 -12.72
N ASP A 66 -1.68 12.51 -11.40
CA ASP A 66 -2.81 13.13 -10.73
C ASP A 66 -2.32 14.34 -9.91
N PRO A 67 -2.68 15.58 -10.29
CA PRO A 67 -2.22 16.79 -9.61
C PRO A 67 -2.76 16.93 -8.17
N GLN A 68 -3.76 16.14 -7.80
CA GLN A 68 -4.33 16.13 -6.45
C GLN A 68 -3.65 15.12 -5.52
N ALA A 69 -2.92 14.16 -6.08
CA ALA A 69 -2.25 13.12 -5.30
C ALA A 69 -0.84 13.55 -4.90
N GLN A 70 -0.52 13.39 -3.62
CA GLN A 70 0.83 13.68 -3.11
C GLN A 70 1.82 12.60 -3.57
N ILE A 71 2.84 13.02 -4.32
CA ILE A 71 3.98 12.15 -4.66
C ILE A 71 4.84 11.97 -3.41
N LEU A 72 5.18 10.72 -3.07
CA LEU A 72 6.09 10.38 -1.99
C LEU A 72 7.28 9.60 -2.53
N LEU A 73 8.49 10.04 -2.20
CA LEU A 73 9.74 9.39 -2.57
C LEU A 73 10.70 9.38 -1.38
N PRO A 74 11.58 8.39 -1.25
CA PRO A 74 12.53 8.35 -0.13
C PRO A 74 13.51 9.53 -0.13
N SER A 75 13.86 10.05 -1.30
CA SER A 75 14.86 11.12 -1.48
C SER A 75 14.39 12.12 -2.52
N ASP A 76 14.97 13.31 -2.50
CA ASP A 76 14.73 14.35 -3.51
C ASP A 76 14.90 13.81 -4.92
N MET A 77 13.96 14.11 -5.79
CA MET A 77 13.98 13.70 -7.19
C MET A 77 13.59 14.86 -8.10
N PRO A 78 14.52 15.39 -8.90
CA PRO A 78 14.18 16.36 -9.94
C PRO A 78 13.35 15.69 -11.04
N LEU A 79 12.15 16.23 -11.30
CA LEU A 79 11.29 15.80 -12.41
C LEU A 79 11.42 16.73 -13.61
N SER A 80 11.81 17.99 -13.38
CA SER A 80 12.18 18.96 -14.41
C SER A 80 13.26 19.91 -13.88
N PRO A 81 13.84 20.80 -14.70
CA PRO A 81 14.77 21.82 -14.22
C PRO A 81 14.19 22.73 -13.14
N GLU A 82 12.87 22.94 -13.16
CA GLU A 82 12.15 23.86 -12.28
C GLU A 82 11.43 23.15 -11.13
N TYR A 83 11.34 21.83 -11.16
CA TYR A 83 10.54 21.09 -10.18
C TYR A 83 11.23 19.84 -9.65
N THR A 84 11.46 19.85 -8.33
CA THR A 84 11.98 18.70 -7.59
C THR A 84 10.92 18.22 -6.59
N VAL A 85 10.60 16.93 -6.61
CA VAL A 85 9.83 16.30 -5.54
C VAL A 85 10.75 16.14 -4.33
N PRO A 86 10.41 16.73 -3.18
CA PRO A 86 11.22 16.58 -1.97
C PRO A 86 11.13 15.16 -1.43
N GLY A 87 12.21 14.70 -0.83
CA GLY A 87 12.24 13.45 -0.08
C GLY A 87 11.28 13.49 1.11
N ILE A 88 10.65 12.37 1.38
CA ILE A 88 9.69 12.20 2.48
C ILE A 88 10.36 12.43 3.84
N THR A 89 9.68 13.16 4.74
CA THR A 89 10.16 13.36 6.12
C THR A 89 9.93 12.10 6.97
N GLU A 90 10.60 12.01 8.11
CA GLU A 90 10.44 10.87 9.02
C GLU A 90 9.01 10.81 9.58
N GLU A 91 8.42 11.95 9.94
CA GLU A 91 7.04 12.01 10.42
C GLU A 91 6.07 11.49 9.36
N ARG A 92 6.33 11.80 8.08
CA ARG A 92 5.50 11.32 6.98
C ARG A 92 5.70 9.83 6.71
N ILE A 93 6.93 9.30 6.90
CA ILE A 93 7.20 7.85 6.87
C ILE A 93 6.33 7.16 7.92
N GLN A 94 6.37 7.63 9.17
CA GLN A 94 5.60 7.04 10.26
C GLN A 94 4.09 7.11 9.98
N SER A 95 3.59 8.22 9.46
CA SER A 95 2.17 8.34 9.10
C SER A 95 1.74 7.36 7.99
N VAL A 96 2.61 7.04 7.04
CA VAL A 96 2.33 6.02 6.01
C VAL A 96 2.32 4.62 6.63
N ILE A 97 3.27 4.30 7.51
CA ILE A 97 3.30 3.02 8.23
C ILE A 97 2.00 2.83 9.03
N GLU A 98 1.59 3.86 9.77
CA GLU A 98 0.32 3.86 10.50
C GLU A 98 -0.88 3.67 9.56
N ALA A 99 -0.90 4.34 8.40
CA ALA A 99 -1.97 4.20 7.42
C ALA A 99 -2.13 2.77 6.90
N PHE A 100 -1.02 2.02 6.71
CA PHE A 100 -1.07 0.58 6.39
C PHE A 100 -1.71 -0.24 7.51
N GLY A 101 -1.36 0.01 8.77
CA GLY A 101 -1.99 -0.64 9.91
C GLY A 101 -3.50 -0.36 10.02
N GLN A 102 -3.90 0.90 9.81
CA GLN A 102 -5.30 1.32 9.77
C GLN A 102 -6.06 0.66 8.61
N ALA A 103 -5.45 0.63 7.42
CA ALA A 103 -6.01 -0.04 6.25
C ALA A 103 -6.22 -1.53 6.52
N ALA A 104 -5.26 -2.20 7.17
CA ALA A 104 -5.36 -3.62 7.52
C ALA A 104 -6.56 -3.91 8.44
N ARG A 105 -6.83 -3.06 9.46
CA ARG A 105 -8.04 -3.19 10.29
C ARG A 105 -9.31 -3.10 9.47
N ARG A 106 -9.39 -2.12 8.53
CA ARG A 106 -10.55 -1.95 7.64
C ARG A 106 -10.74 -3.14 6.71
N VAL A 107 -9.64 -3.74 6.25
CA VAL A 107 -9.63 -4.96 5.43
C VAL A 107 -10.30 -6.11 6.17
N VAL A 108 -9.90 -6.34 7.43
CA VAL A 108 -10.52 -7.38 8.29
C VAL A 108 -12.00 -7.09 8.51
N GLU A 109 -12.37 -5.85 8.82
CA GLU A 109 -13.76 -5.45 9.03
C GLU A 109 -14.61 -5.62 7.76
N ALA A 110 -14.03 -5.39 6.60
CA ALA A 110 -14.68 -5.62 5.30
C ALA A 110 -14.87 -7.10 4.95
N GLY A 111 -14.26 -8.03 5.71
CA GLY A 111 -14.36 -9.47 5.47
C GLY A 111 -13.48 -9.96 4.33
N ILE A 112 -12.43 -9.25 3.98
CA ILE A 112 -11.40 -9.68 3.02
C ILE A 112 -10.59 -10.80 3.66
N ASP A 113 -10.17 -11.80 2.88
CA ASP A 113 -9.53 -13.00 3.42
C ASP A 113 -8.00 -12.90 3.48
N VAL A 114 -7.38 -12.06 2.65
CA VAL A 114 -5.92 -11.98 2.49
C VAL A 114 -5.49 -10.55 2.23
N ILE A 115 -4.41 -10.10 2.87
CA ILE A 115 -3.72 -8.86 2.53
C ILE A 115 -2.52 -9.18 1.66
N GLU A 116 -2.36 -8.44 0.56
CA GLU A 116 -1.15 -8.42 -0.25
C GLU A 116 -0.52 -7.02 -0.18
N PHE A 117 0.79 -6.95 0.10
CA PHE A 117 1.56 -5.71 -0.04
C PHE A 117 2.07 -5.54 -1.45
N HIS A 118 1.89 -4.38 -2.03
CA HIS A 118 2.54 -4.05 -3.30
C HIS A 118 3.89 -3.39 -3.06
N CYS A 119 4.95 -4.19 -3.05
CA CYS A 119 6.34 -3.76 -2.82
C CYS A 119 7.20 -3.78 -4.09
N ALA A 120 6.58 -3.70 -5.28
CA ALA A 120 7.26 -3.74 -6.57
C ALA A 120 7.01 -2.46 -7.40
N HIS A 121 7.44 -2.44 -8.65
CA HIS A 121 7.13 -1.47 -9.71
C HIS A 121 7.46 0.00 -9.39
N ASN A 122 8.51 0.25 -8.60
CA ASN A 122 8.93 1.58 -8.15
C ASN A 122 7.88 2.34 -7.31
N TYR A 123 6.89 1.62 -6.75
CA TYR A 123 6.02 2.20 -5.74
C TYR A 123 6.80 2.49 -4.45
N LEU A 124 6.23 3.19 -3.51
CA LEU A 124 6.99 3.71 -2.38
C LEU A 124 7.82 2.65 -1.64
N PRO A 125 7.30 1.44 -1.32
CA PRO A 125 8.11 0.42 -0.64
C PRO A 125 9.30 -0.03 -1.48
N HIS A 126 9.13 -0.24 -2.79
CA HIS A 126 10.23 -0.58 -3.69
C HIS A 126 11.24 0.56 -3.83
N SER A 127 10.77 1.81 -3.83
CA SER A 127 11.64 2.98 -3.91
C SER A 127 12.56 3.10 -2.69
N PHE A 128 12.07 2.74 -1.49
CA PHE A 128 12.91 2.66 -0.30
C PHE A 128 13.98 1.57 -0.40
N LEU A 129 13.64 0.40 -0.93
CA LEU A 129 14.57 -0.72 -1.10
C LEU A 129 15.65 -0.42 -2.14
N SER A 130 15.32 0.32 -3.19
CA SER A 130 16.21 0.62 -4.32
C SER A 130 17.35 1.57 -3.94
N GLY A 131 18.59 1.11 -4.01
CA GLY A 131 19.77 1.98 -3.83
C GLY A 131 19.96 3.02 -4.95
N GLY A 132 19.24 2.89 -6.07
CA GLY A 132 19.22 3.89 -7.16
C GLY A 132 18.28 5.07 -6.89
N ILE A 133 17.21 4.85 -6.12
CA ILE A 133 16.19 5.86 -5.80
C ILE A 133 16.41 6.38 -4.38
N ASN A 134 16.63 5.49 -3.43
CA ASN A 134 16.86 5.84 -2.03
C ASN A 134 18.30 6.26 -1.81
N ARG A 135 18.53 7.56 -1.72
CA ARG A 135 19.83 8.19 -1.46
C ARG A 135 19.95 8.76 -0.04
N ARG A 136 19.06 8.33 0.86
CA ARG A 136 19.08 8.77 2.27
C ARG A 136 20.34 8.29 2.96
N THR A 137 20.81 9.07 3.93
CA THR A 137 21.98 8.78 4.79
C THR A 137 21.58 8.57 6.25
N ASP A 138 20.30 8.59 6.55
CA ASP A 138 19.72 8.30 7.86
C ASP A 138 19.34 6.82 8.05
N GLY A 139 18.60 6.52 9.11
CA GLY A 139 18.15 5.15 9.42
C GLY A 139 17.21 4.51 8.39
N TRP A 140 16.79 5.23 7.34
CA TRP A 140 15.89 4.77 6.29
C TRP A 140 16.60 4.53 4.95
N GLY A 141 17.94 4.71 4.88
CA GLY A 141 18.70 4.57 3.66
C GLY A 141 20.17 4.19 3.92
N GLY A 142 20.99 4.25 2.88
CA GLY A 142 22.40 3.83 2.92
C GLY A 142 22.56 2.31 2.91
N SER A 143 22.68 1.65 4.06
CA SER A 143 22.85 0.19 4.14
C SER A 143 21.64 -0.58 3.60
N PHE A 144 21.85 -1.85 3.26
CA PHE A 144 20.77 -2.72 2.81
C PHE A 144 19.68 -2.87 3.89
N GLU A 145 20.11 -3.05 5.14
CA GLU A 145 19.23 -3.18 6.30
C GLU A 145 18.34 -1.94 6.48
N ASN A 146 18.93 -0.75 6.39
CA ASN A 146 18.17 0.51 6.49
C ASN A 146 17.17 0.67 5.33
N ARG A 147 17.55 0.28 4.11
CA ARG A 147 16.64 0.32 2.97
C ARG A 147 15.49 -0.68 3.08
N CYS A 148 15.70 -1.82 3.75
CA CYS A 148 14.66 -2.80 4.04
C CYS A 148 13.72 -2.34 5.16
N ARG A 149 14.15 -1.45 6.04
CA ARG A 149 13.41 -1.04 7.25
C ARG A 149 11.97 -0.65 6.95
N PHE A 150 11.75 0.20 5.96
CA PHE A 150 10.39 0.66 5.62
C PHE A 150 9.46 -0.52 5.31
N GLY A 151 9.88 -1.45 4.46
CA GLY A 151 9.08 -2.64 4.14
C GLY A 151 8.82 -3.53 5.36
N VAL A 152 9.83 -3.71 6.22
CA VAL A 152 9.70 -4.49 7.46
C VAL A 152 8.70 -3.84 8.42
N GLU A 153 8.79 -2.54 8.63
CA GLU A 153 7.87 -1.81 9.52
C GLU A 153 6.44 -1.77 8.99
N LEU A 154 6.24 -1.70 7.65
CA LEU A 154 4.91 -1.87 7.05
C LEU A 154 4.30 -3.24 7.38
N VAL A 155 5.08 -4.31 7.20
CA VAL A 155 4.63 -5.68 7.52
C VAL A 155 4.31 -5.81 9.00
N GLN A 156 5.14 -5.23 9.87
CA GLN A 156 4.93 -5.25 11.32
C GLN A 156 3.63 -4.52 11.69
N ALA A 157 3.41 -3.30 11.19
CA ALA A 157 2.20 -2.52 11.47
C ALA A 157 0.91 -3.25 11.04
N VAL A 158 0.95 -3.92 9.88
CA VAL A 158 -0.18 -4.74 9.45
C VAL A 158 -0.33 -5.98 10.34
N ARG A 159 0.77 -6.67 10.67
CA ARG A 159 0.75 -7.84 11.54
C ARG A 159 0.19 -7.53 12.93
N ASP A 160 0.57 -6.39 13.50
CA ASP A 160 0.04 -5.91 14.79
C ASP A 160 -1.46 -5.61 14.71
N ALA A 161 -1.93 -5.16 13.56
CA ALA A 161 -3.35 -4.84 13.34
C ALA A 161 -4.23 -6.08 13.14
N VAL A 162 -3.71 -7.16 12.53
CA VAL A 162 -4.52 -8.33 12.12
C VAL A 162 -4.18 -9.62 12.87
N GLY A 163 -3.10 -9.65 13.66
CA GLY A 163 -2.65 -10.83 14.39
C GLY A 163 -1.84 -11.83 13.54
N SER A 164 -1.35 -12.91 14.17
CA SER A 164 -0.44 -13.89 13.54
C SER A 164 -1.09 -14.74 12.46
N ASP A 165 -2.37 -15.04 12.60
CA ASP A 165 -3.06 -16.08 11.81
C ASP A 165 -3.67 -15.53 10.50
N TYR A 166 -3.77 -14.21 10.37
CA TYR A 166 -4.32 -13.59 9.17
C TYR A 166 -3.35 -13.72 7.99
N PRO A 167 -3.78 -14.21 6.82
CA PRO A 167 -2.89 -14.38 5.68
C PRO A 167 -2.38 -13.05 5.13
N VAL A 168 -1.06 -12.92 5.05
CA VAL A 168 -0.36 -11.74 4.51
C VAL A 168 0.66 -12.20 3.46
N MET A 169 0.59 -11.59 2.30
CA MET A 169 1.49 -11.83 1.16
C MET A 169 2.26 -10.55 0.81
N VAL A 170 3.41 -10.71 0.18
CA VAL A 170 4.21 -9.60 -0.36
C VAL A 170 4.49 -9.88 -1.83
N ARG A 171 4.24 -8.87 -2.66
CA ARG A 171 4.56 -8.88 -4.09
C ARG A 171 5.76 -7.98 -4.37
#